data_b0084ac58e3b3d368ac97b3ea325fde2
#
_entry.id   b0084ac58e3b3d368ac97b3ea325fde2
#
_cell.length_a   1.000
_cell.length_b   1.000
_cell.length_c   1.000
_cell.angle_alpha   90.00
_cell.angle_beta   90.00
_cell.angle_gamma   90.00
#
_symmetry.space_group_name_H-M   'P 1'
#
loop_
_entity.id
_entity.type
_entity.pdbx_description
1 polymer ?
#
loop_
_entity_poly.entity_id
_entity_poly.type
_entity_poly.pdbx_seq_one_letter_code
_entity_poly.pdbx_strand_id
1 'polypeptide(L)'
;MNNKFNDDNTSVTDFSKISDNRCDISWIPKGSKVTAISFDDGPVSDSDNAVRIFNALKENGFHATFFYWGEKIHEAPEEILLARKSGFEIGNHAWSHPDLRKLDDKGYDEIEKCRKELGKVLSEDTHYLLRPPYLACDEGVLKAAGVPVITCRLDTEDWNNATKEMIFDKLNTALEDGSIENAIVLCHVPLSTTADAVEAFLPVLRSKGYINVTISEMFKFNSSPLLPGKIYSGCEK
;
A
#
# COMPACT_ATOMS: atom_id res chain seq x y z
N MET A 1 35.43 -18.01 29.12
CA MET A 1 35.27 -16.61 28.64
C MET A 1 33.83 -16.47 28.19
N ASN A 2 33.04 -15.78 29.01
CA ASN A 2 31.61 -15.62 28.78
C ASN A 2 31.38 -14.48 27.78
N ASN A 3 30.95 -14.73 26.55
CA ASN A 3 30.41 -13.74 25.66
C ASN A 3 28.96 -13.49 26.07
N LYS A 4 28.76 -12.39 26.77
CA LYS A 4 27.43 -11.75 26.91
C LYS A 4 27.09 -11.12 25.59
N PHE A 5 26.12 -11.65 24.85
CA PHE A 5 25.40 -10.91 23.85
C PHE A 5 24.57 -9.89 24.61
N ASN A 6 24.87 -8.61 24.40
CA ASN A 6 24.02 -7.51 24.85
C ASN A 6 22.71 -7.61 24.04
N ASP A 7 21.63 -7.86 24.75
CA ASP A 7 20.29 -7.56 24.26
C ASP A 7 20.17 -6.04 24.15
N ASP A 8 20.54 -5.46 23.02
CA ASP A 8 20.18 -4.09 22.69
C ASP A 8 18.66 -4.06 22.51
N ASN A 9 18.05 -3.47 23.50
CA ASN A 9 16.63 -3.17 23.63
C ASN A 9 16.21 -2.20 22.50
N THR A 10 16.09 -2.72 21.27
CA THR A 10 15.37 -2.02 20.21
C THR A 10 13.91 -2.00 20.64
N SER A 11 13.48 -0.86 21.18
CA SER A 11 12.06 -0.61 21.45
C SER A 11 11.29 -0.86 20.16
N VAL A 12 10.67 -2.02 20.04
CA VAL A 12 9.75 -2.34 18.95
C VAL A 12 8.67 -1.26 19.02
N THR A 13 8.74 -0.30 18.11
CA THR A 13 7.74 0.75 18.01
C THR A 13 6.40 0.08 17.76
N ASP A 14 5.45 0.28 18.66
CA ASP A 14 4.13 -0.33 18.56
C ASP A 14 3.42 0.21 17.31
N PHE A 15 3.50 -0.54 16.22
CA PHE A 15 2.93 -0.15 14.93
C PHE A 15 1.42 0.13 15.03
N SER A 16 0.70 -0.56 15.91
CA SER A 16 -0.74 -0.34 16.11
C SER A 16 -1.03 1.09 16.55
N LYS A 17 -0.19 1.65 17.42
CA LYS A 17 -0.32 3.05 17.86
C LYS A 17 0.00 4.05 16.76
N ILE A 18 0.98 3.73 15.90
CA ILE A 18 1.35 4.61 14.77
C ILE A 18 0.22 4.64 13.75
N SER A 19 -0.33 3.48 13.37
CA SER A 19 -1.43 3.40 12.41
C SER A 19 -2.70 4.05 12.97
N ASP A 20 -3.03 3.83 14.24
CA ASP A 20 -4.19 4.40 14.91
C ASP A 20 -4.17 5.94 14.95
N ASN A 21 -3.02 6.53 15.18
CA ASN A 21 -2.89 7.99 15.26
C ASN A 21 -2.96 8.70 13.88
N ARG A 22 -2.74 7.97 12.79
CA ARG A 22 -2.74 8.51 11.42
C ARG A 22 -3.97 8.15 10.60
N CYS A 23 -4.81 7.27 11.13
CA CYS A 23 -5.93 6.70 10.42
C CYS A 23 -7.24 7.23 11.02
N ASP A 24 -7.89 8.15 10.32
CA ASP A 24 -9.24 8.64 10.66
C ASP A 24 -10.27 7.89 9.81
N ILE A 25 -11.17 7.16 10.46
CA ILE A 25 -12.28 6.45 9.82
C ILE A 25 -13.64 7.11 10.05
N SER A 26 -13.67 8.29 10.67
CA SER A 26 -14.93 8.99 10.99
C SER A 26 -15.71 9.40 9.74
N TRP A 27 -15.04 9.52 8.59
CA TRP A 27 -15.63 9.82 7.30
C TRP A 27 -16.32 8.63 6.62
N ILE A 28 -16.05 7.38 7.07
CA ILE A 28 -16.62 6.15 6.52
C ILE A 28 -17.94 5.85 7.23
N PRO A 29 -19.10 5.87 6.56
CA PRO A 29 -20.37 5.58 7.19
C PRO A 29 -20.40 4.16 7.76
N LYS A 30 -20.96 4.01 8.95
CA LYS A 30 -21.08 2.69 9.60
C LYS A 30 -21.86 1.71 8.73
N GLY A 31 -21.32 0.51 8.54
CA GLY A 31 -21.95 -0.54 7.73
C GLY A 31 -21.68 -0.40 6.22
N SER A 32 -20.78 0.52 5.80
CA SER A 32 -20.33 0.60 4.41
C SER A 32 -19.63 -0.67 3.98
N LYS A 33 -19.73 -1.00 2.69
CA LYS A 33 -18.87 -1.97 2.04
C LYS A 33 -17.56 -1.28 1.67
N VAL A 34 -16.43 -1.83 2.08
CA VAL A 34 -15.12 -1.22 1.83
C VAL A 34 -14.21 -2.15 1.05
N THR A 35 -13.29 -1.58 0.30
CA THR A 35 -12.18 -2.25 -0.37
C THR A 35 -10.94 -1.36 -0.31
N ALA A 36 -9.75 -1.93 -0.51
CA ALA A 36 -8.50 -1.18 -0.53
C ALA A 36 -7.75 -1.40 -1.85
N ILE A 37 -8.11 -0.62 -2.89
CA ILE A 37 -7.30 -0.57 -4.11
C ILE A 37 -6.03 0.19 -3.76
N SER A 38 -4.89 -0.43 -4.04
CA SER A 38 -3.57 0.06 -3.72
C SER A 38 -2.64 0.01 -4.92
N PHE A 39 -1.61 0.85 -4.91
CA PHE A 39 -0.78 1.11 -6.07
C PHE A 39 0.70 1.00 -5.71
N ASP A 40 1.47 0.30 -6.54
CA ASP A 40 2.90 0.10 -6.39
C ASP A 40 3.71 0.92 -7.40
N ASP A 41 5.03 0.97 -7.22
CA ASP A 41 6.05 1.47 -8.14
C ASP A 41 6.09 2.98 -8.38
N GLY A 42 5.34 3.79 -7.61
CA GLY A 42 5.57 5.24 -7.56
C GLY A 42 6.89 5.61 -6.84
N PRO A 43 7.30 6.87 -6.91
CA PRO A 43 6.71 7.94 -7.70
C PRO A 43 7.10 7.83 -9.19
N VAL A 44 6.37 8.54 -10.05
CA VAL A 44 6.66 8.61 -11.49
C VAL A 44 6.92 10.05 -11.91
N SER A 45 8.05 10.28 -12.59
CA SER A 45 8.50 11.62 -12.97
C SER A 45 8.18 12.01 -14.42
N ASP A 46 7.86 11.02 -15.26
CA ASP A 46 7.74 11.18 -16.71
C ASP A 46 6.30 11.02 -17.24
N SER A 47 5.32 10.91 -16.33
CA SER A 47 3.92 10.80 -16.70
C SER A 47 3.01 11.47 -15.69
N ASP A 48 1.74 11.71 -16.06
CA ASP A 48 0.68 12.25 -15.20
C ASP A 48 -0.20 11.16 -14.55
N ASN A 49 0.16 9.90 -14.69
CA ASN A 49 -0.64 8.76 -14.23
C ASN A 49 -1.02 8.86 -12.75
N ALA A 50 -0.03 9.18 -11.89
CA ALA A 50 -0.29 9.35 -10.46
C ALA A 50 -1.31 10.46 -10.19
N VAL A 51 -1.17 11.61 -10.86
CA VAL A 51 -2.10 12.75 -10.70
C VAL A 51 -3.50 12.39 -11.19
N ARG A 52 -3.62 11.66 -12.28
CA ARG A 52 -4.89 11.15 -12.82
C ARG A 52 -5.57 10.22 -11.81
N ILE A 53 -4.85 9.26 -11.27
CA ILE A 53 -5.33 8.33 -10.23
C ILE A 53 -5.77 9.11 -8.98
N PHE A 54 -4.96 10.08 -8.52
CA PHE A 54 -5.29 10.91 -7.35
C PHE A 54 -6.57 11.72 -7.56
N ASN A 55 -6.74 12.30 -8.76
CA ASN A 55 -7.94 13.06 -9.09
C ASN A 55 -9.17 12.14 -9.13
N ALA A 56 -9.08 10.99 -9.79
CA ALA A 56 -10.17 10.02 -9.84
C ALA A 56 -10.60 9.54 -8.43
N LEU A 57 -9.64 9.29 -7.54
CA LEU A 57 -9.92 8.94 -6.14
C LEU A 57 -10.65 10.09 -5.42
N LYS A 58 -10.14 11.32 -5.53
CA LYS A 58 -10.72 12.51 -4.88
C LYS A 58 -12.11 12.84 -5.39
N GLU A 59 -12.35 12.74 -6.70
CA GLU A 59 -13.67 13.00 -7.32
C GLU A 59 -14.73 12.00 -6.84
N ASN A 60 -14.31 10.79 -6.48
CA ASN A 60 -15.18 9.78 -5.90
C ASN A 60 -15.26 9.84 -4.36
N GLY A 61 -14.49 10.71 -3.71
CA GLY A 61 -14.41 10.79 -2.25
C GLY A 61 -13.75 9.56 -1.63
N PHE A 62 -12.74 9.02 -2.29
CA PHE A 62 -12.04 7.78 -1.92
C PHE A 62 -10.61 8.06 -1.48
N HIS A 63 -10.09 7.16 -0.63
CA HIS A 63 -8.68 7.08 -0.27
C HIS A 63 -8.05 5.83 -0.86
N ALA A 64 -6.71 5.77 -0.90
CA ALA A 64 -5.94 4.61 -1.35
C ALA A 64 -4.57 4.57 -0.65
N THR A 65 -3.88 3.43 -0.78
CA THR A 65 -2.50 3.24 -0.29
C THR A 65 -1.55 3.17 -1.47
N PHE A 66 -0.43 3.90 -1.39
CA PHE A 66 0.61 3.95 -2.40
C PHE A 66 1.93 3.45 -1.82
N PHE A 67 2.49 2.39 -2.41
CA PHE A 67 3.77 1.82 -2.01
C PHE A 67 4.88 2.36 -2.91
N TYR A 68 5.76 3.15 -2.33
CA TYR A 68 6.78 3.88 -3.06
C TYR A 68 8.10 3.12 -3.15
N TRP A 69 8.64 3.08 -4.35
CA TRP A 69 9.96 2.53 -4.67
C TRP A 69 11.06 3.53 -4.27
N GLY A 70 11.94 3.12 -3.35
CA GLY A 70 12.88 4.00 -2.67
C GLY A 70 13.82 4.79 -3.58
N GLU A 71 14.43 4.15 -4.58
CA GLU A 71 15.36 4.81 -5.51
C GLU A 71 14.73 5.94 -6.32
N LYS A 72 13.43 5.84 -6.57
CA LYS A 72 12.67 6.84 -7.34
C LYS A 72 12.18 8.03 -6.51
N ILE A 73 12.24 7.95 -5.17
CA ILE A 73 11.67 8.99 -4.29
C ILE A 73 12.20 10.40 -4.63
N HIS A 74 13.50 10.51 -4.96
CA HIS A 74 14.11 11.79 -5.25
C HIS A 74 13.80 12.34 -6.65
N GLU A 75 13.21 11.53 -7.55
CA GLU A 75 12.83 11.94 -8.89
C GLU A 75 11.53 12.75 -8.91
N ALA A 76 10.58 12.44 -8.03
CA ALA A 76 9.30 13.13 -7.92
C ALA A 76 8.78 13.17 -6.46
N PRO A 77 9.50 13.79 -5.52
CA PRO A 77 9.10 13.86 -4.12
C PRO A 77 7.77 14.60 -3.91
N GLU A 78 7.41 15.50 -4.83
CA GLU A 78 6.15 16.25 -4.82
C GLU A 78 4.92 15.35 -5.02
N GLU A 79 5.05 14.21 -5.72
CA GLU A 79 3.98 13.21 -5.82
C GLU A 79 3.64 12.63 -4.45
N ILE A 80 4.67 12.27 -3.66
CA ILE A 80 4.52 11.71 -2.32
C ILE A 80 3.86 12.73 -1.38
N LEU A 81 4.31 13.99 -1.46
CA LEU A 81 3.73 15.09 -0.69
C LEU A 81 2.26 15.34 -1.07
N LEU A 82 1.95 15.26 -2.37
CA LEU A 82 0.58 15.41 -2.87
C LEU A 82 -0.30 14.24 -2.41
N ALA A 83 0.19 13.00 -2.48
CA ALA A 83 -0.51 11.82 -1.98
C ALA A 83 -0.85 11.98 -0.50
N ARG A 84 0.13 12.32 0.33
CA ARG A 84 -0.06 12.57 1.77
C ARG A 84 -1.07 13.68 2.04
N LYS A 85 -0.96 14.81 1.34
CA LYS A 85 -1.89 15.96 1.46
C LYS A 85 -3.32 15.59 1.05
N SER A 86 -3.47 14.64 0.14
CA SER A 86 -4.77 14.15 -0.33
C SER A 86 -5.41 13.12 0.62
N GLY A 87 -4.78 12.80 1.76
CA GLY A 87 -5.28 11.81 2.72
C GLY A 87 -4.94 10.36 2.36
N PHE A 88 -4.07 10.14 1.37
CA PHE A 88 -3.67 8.81 0.97
C PHE A 88 -2.58 8.25 1.89
N GLU A 89 -2.59 6.93 2.07
CA GLU A 89 -1.60 6.23 2.87
C GLU A 89 -0.34 5.97 2.05
N ILE A 90 0.81 6.21 2.69
CA ILE A 90 2.13 5.99 2.13
C ILE A 90 2.67 4.66 2.67
N GLY A 91 3.09 3.77 1.76
CA GLY A 91 3.72 2.50 2.06
C GLY A 91 5.16 2.42 1.53
N ASN A 92 5.89 1.44 2.03
CA ASN A 92 7.27 1.14 1.67
C ASN A 92 7.31 -0.02 0.67
N HIS A 93 7.99 0.19 -0.49
CA HIS A 93 8.16 -0.83 -1.53
C HIS A 93 9.62 -1.26 -1.72
N ALA A 94 10.42 -1.24 -0.65
CA ALA A 94 11.87 -1.42 -0.62
C ALA A 94 12.65 -0.33 -1.37
N TRP A 95 14.00 -0.38 -1.29
CA TRP A 95 14.84 0.66 -1.89
C TRP A 95 15.04 0.46 -3.39
N SER A 96 15.62 -0.69 -3.80
CA SER A 96 16.01 -0.96 -5.19
C SER A 96 15.13 -2.01 -5.90
N HIS A 97 13.97 -2.32 -5.32
CA HIS A 97 13.00 -3.27 -5.84
C HIS A 97 13.52 -4.72 -6.05
N PRO A 98 14.28 -5.29 -5.09
CA PRO A 98 14.79 -6.65 -5.21
C PRO A 98 13.78 -7.69 -4.70
N ASP A 99 13.99 -8.95 -5.07
CA ASP A 99 13.39 -10.06 -4.33
C ASP A 99 14.05 -10.17 -2.95
N LEU A 100 13.37 -9.65 -1.92
CA LEU A 100 13.92 -9.55 -0.55
C LEU A 100 14.30 -10.91 0.05
N ARG A 101 13.69 -12.01 -0.40
CA ARG A 101 14.03 -13.38 0.06
C ARG A 101 15.44 -13.82 -0.32
N LYS A 102 16.07 -13.13 -1.30
CA LYS A 102 17.41 -13.44 -1.82
C LYS A 102 18.53 -12.63 -1.17
N LEU A 103 18.19 -11.76 -0.21
CA LEU A 103 19.13 -10.77 0.31
C LEU A 103 19.66 -11.09 1.71
N ASP A 104 19.23 -12.18 2.33
CA ASP A 104 19.56 -12.50 3.72
C ASP A 104 19.39 -11.27 4.64
N ASP A 105 20.40 -10.95 5.46
CA ASP A 105 20.34 -9.79 6.38
C ASP A 105 20.26 -8.43 5.66
N LYS A 106 20.59 -8.34 4.36
CA LYS A 106 20.53 -7.08 3.59
C LYS A 106 19.09 -6.69 3.24
N GLY A 107 18.13 -7.59 3.35
CA GLY A 107 16.72 -7.25 3.18
C GLY A 107 16.25 -6.16 4.14
N TYR A 108 16.79 -6.13 5.35
CA TYR A 108 16.54 -5.04 6.30
C TYR A 108 17.05 -3.68 5.80
N ASP A 109 18.25 -3.62 5.20
CA ASP A 109 18.82 -2.38 4.68
C ASP A 109 17.97 -1.79 3.56
N GLU A 110 17.39 -2.62 2.69
CA GLU A 110 16.48 -2.22 1.63
C GLU A 110 15.21 -1.55 2.18
N ILE A 111 14.62 -2.17 3.20
CA ILE A 111 13.40 -1.66 3.86
C ILE A 111 13.71 -0.37 4.62
N GLU A 112 14.78 -0.35 5.39
CA GLU A 112 15.14 0.77 6.25
C GLU A 112 15.60 1.99 5.45
N LYS A 113 16.31 1.79 4.33
CA LYS A 113 16.75 2.87 3.46
C LYS A 113 15.55 3.57 2.80
N CYS A 114 14.59 2.81 2.29
CA CYS A 114 13.34 3.37 1.76
C CYS A 114 12.54 4.11 2.84
N ARG A 115 12.39 3.52 4.04
CA ARG A 115 11.73 4.16 5.18
C ARG A 115 12.32 5.53 5.51
N LYS A 116 13.65 5.60 5.59
CA LYS A 116 14.36 6.86 5.91
C LYS A 116 14.18 7.91 4.82
N GLU A 117 14.17 7.50 3.55
CA GLU A 117 13.99 8.44 2.46
C GLU A 117 12.57 8.99 2.41
N LEU A 118 11.56 8.14 2.58
CA LEU A 118 10.17 8.58 2.77
C LEU A 118 10.04 9.55 3.95
N GLY A 119 10.68 9.22 5.08
CA GLY A 119 10.67 10.08 6.28
C GLY A 119 11.29 11.46 6.05
N LYS A 120 12.35 11.56 5.24
CA LYS A 120 12.94 12.86 4.87
C LYS A 120 11.96 13.71 4.07
N VAL A 121 11.32 13.14 3.05
CA VAL A 121 10.33 13.85 2.22
C VAL A 121 9.13 14.30 3.05
N LEU A 122 8.64 13.44 3.93
CA LEU A 122 7.45 13.70 4.74
C LEU A 122 7.74 14.44 6.05
N SER A 123 9.02 14.69 6.36
CA SER A 123 9.46 15.30 7.63
C SER A 123 8.95 14.55 8.86
N GLU A 124 8.99 13.21 8.80
CA GLU A 124 8.55 12.33 9.89
C GLU A 124 9.53 11.16 10.10
N ASP A 125 9.63 10.68 11.34
CA ASP A 125 10.35 9.45 11.68
C ASP A 125 9.33 8.39 12.12
N THR A 126 8.89 7.61 11.17
CA THR A 126 7.82 6.62 11.39
C THR A 126 8.07 5.36 10.58
N HIS A 127 7.31 4.31 10.89
CA HIS A 127 7.27 3.09 10.11
C HIS A 127 6.07 3.11 9.16
N TYR A 128 6.22 2.45 8.01
CA TYR A 128 5.22 2.32 6.97
C TYR A 128 4.85 0.86 6.80
N LEU A 129 3.65 0.57 6.31
CA LEU A 129 3.32 -0.77 5.81
C LEU A 129 4.34 -1.16 4.74
N LEU A 130 4.79 -2.42 4.75
CA LEU A 130 5.69 -2.95 3.72
C LEU A 130 4.90 -3.76 2.72
N ARG A 131 5.05 -3.45 1.44
CA ARG A 131 4.75 -4.40 0.37
C ARG A 131 6.08 -4.83 -0.26
N PRO A 132 6.47 -6.12 -0.11
CA PRO A 132 7.70 -6.60 -0.73
C PRO A 132 7.55 -6.61 -2.25
N PRO A 133 8.58 -6.22 -3.02
CA PRO A 133 8.59 -6.40 -4.47
C PRO A 133 8.22 -7.84 -4.87
N TYR A 134 7.47 -7.99 -5.97
CA TYR A 134 6.97 -9.29 -6.47
C TYR A 134 6.07 -10.04 -5.47
N LEU A 135 5.55 -9.38 -4.43
CA LEU A 135 4.86 -10.01 -3.28
C LEU A 135 5.72 -11.10 -2.60
N ALA A 136 7.03 -11.06 -2.80
CA ALA A 136 7.99 -12.09 -2.39
C ALA A 136 8.29 -11.99 -0.89
N CYS A 137 7.67 -12.85 -0.09
CA CYS A 137 7.76 -12.84 1.36
C CYS A 137 7.99 -14.25 1.92
N ASP A 138 8.88 -14.34 2.90
CA ASP A 138 9.13 -15.52 3.74
C ASP A 138 9.35 -15.08 5.20
N GLU A 139 9.69 -16.01 6.08
CA GLU A 139 9.94 -15.72 7.50
C GLU A 139 11.10 -14.73 7.71
N GLY A 140 12.13 -14.78 6.86
CA GLY A 140 13.27 -13.85 6.90
C GLY A 140 12.81 -12.42 6.62
N VAL A 141 12.00 -12.22 5.57
CA VAL A 141 11.42 -10.92 5.20
C VAL A 141 10.50 -10.41 6.31
N LEU A 142 9.63 -11.27 6.87
CA LEU A 142 8.76 -10.89 7.98
C LEU A 142 9.52 -10.39 9.20
N LYS A 143 10.60 -11.07 9.55
CA LYS A 143 11.47 -10.68 10.67
C LYS A 143 12.19 -9.38 10.39
N ALA A 144 12.73 -9.22 9.17
CA ALA A 144 13.43 -7.99 8.76
C ALA A 144 12.49 -6.78 8.70
N ALA A 145 11.25 -6.97 8.28
CA ALA A 145 10.28 -5.89 8.12
C ALA A 145 9.95 -5.19 9.44
N GLY A 146 9.72 -5.91 10.52
CA GLY A 146 9.30 -5.35 11.81
C GLY A 146 7.97 -4.58 11.77
N VAL A 147 7.24 -4.67 10.65
CA VAL A 147 5.96 -4.01 10.38
C VAL A 147 4.98 -5.02 9.74
N PRO A 148 3.68 -4.69 9.60
CA PRO A 148 2.77 -5.50 8.81
C PRO A 148 3.22 -5.58 7.36
N VAL A 149 3.19 -6.80 6.79
CA VAL A 149 3.52 -7.06 5.39
C VAL A 149 2.24 -7.21 4.58
N ILE A 150 2.17 -6.49 3.47
CA ILE A 150 0.98 -6.39 2.64
C ILE A 150 1.20 -7.15 1.32
N THR A 151 0.30 -8.06 1.03
CA THR A 151 0.13 -8.68 -0.27
C THR A 151 -1.21 -8.23 -0.88
N CYS A 152 -1.77 -8.98 -1.81
CA CYS A 152 -3.09 -8.70 -2.35
C CYS A 152 -3.98 -9.95 -2.35
N ARG A 153 -5.30 -9.75 -2.29
CA ARG A 153 -6.30 -10.78 -2.56
C ARG A 153 -6.69 -10.79 -4.04
N LEU A 154 -6.65 -9.62 -4.65
CA LEU A 154 -6.94 -9.43 -6.07
C LEU A 154 -5.74 -8.73 -6.72
N ASP A 155 -5.03 -9.43 -7.60
CA ASP A 155 -4.03 -8.86 -8.51
C ASP A 155 -4.72 -8.53 -9.82
N THR A 156 -4.67 -7.27 -10.25
CA THR A 156 -5.23 -6.86 -11.55
C THR A 156 -4.42 -7.40 -12.73
N GLU A 157 -3.18 -7.83 -12.49
CA GLU A 157 -2.20 -8.24 -13.51
C GLU A 157 -1.95 -7.16 -14.58
N ASP A 158 -2.13 -5.89 -14.20
CA ASP A 158 -1.91 -4.74 -15.07
C ASP A 158 -0.48 -4.68 -15.63
N TRP A 159 0.49 -5.19 -14.86
CA TRP A 159 1.90 -5.34 -15.23
C TRP A 159 2.14 -6.36 -16.37
N ASN A 160 1.19 -7.22 -16.70
CA ASN A 160 1.31 -8.29 -17.70
C ASN A 160 0.73 -7.86 -19.06
N ASN A 161 1.10 -6.69 -19.56
CA ASN A 161 0.59 -6.13 -20.82
C ASN A 161 -0.94 -6.04 -20.90
N ALA A 162 -1.60 -5.83 -19.78
CA ALA A 162 -3.05 -5.73 -19.74
C ALA A 162 -3.54 -4.44 -20.40
N THR A 163 -4.65 -4.55 -21.15
CA THR A 163 -5.36 -3.38 -21.63
C THR A 163 -6.25 -2.79 -20.54
N LYS A 164 -6.70 -1.55 -20.73
CA LYS A 164 -7.71 -0.92 -19.87
C LYS A 164 -8.90 -1.83 -19.61
N GLU A 165 -9.43 -2.45 -20.67
CA GLU A 165 -10.60 -3.31 -20.61
C GLU A 165 -10.34 -4.55 -19.76
N MET A 166 -9.18 -5.20 -19.91
CA MET A 166 -8.81 -6.38 -19.13
C MET A 166 -8.73 -6.05 -17.63
N ILE A 167 -8.13 -4.93 -17.27
CA ILE A 167 -8.04 -4.46 -15.87
C ILE A 167 -9.44 -4.14 -15.35
N PHE A 168 -10.23 -3.37 -16.11
CA PHE A 168 -11.59 -3.01 -15.74
C PHE A 168 -12.47 -4.24 -15.53
N ASP A 169 -12.45 -5.20 -16.47
CA ASP A 169 -13.27 -6.41 -16.41
C ASP A 169 -12.91 -7.26 -15.19
N LYS A 170 -11.62 -7.35 -14.83
CA LYS A 170 -11.17 -8.06 -13.65
C LYS A 170 -11.68 -7.43 -12.36
N LEU A 171 -11.58 -6.10 -12.25
CA LEU A 171 -12.12 -5.33 -11.13
C LEU A 171 -13.65 -5.43 -11.05
N ASN A 172 -14.34 -5.33 -12.19
CA ASN A 172 -15.79 -5.41 -12.26
C ASN A 172 -16.31 -6.81 -11.91
N THR A 173 -15.62 -7.86 -12.35
CA THR A 173 -15.96 -9.25 -11.97
C THR A 173 -15.88 -9.43 -10.45
N ALA A 174 -14.82 -8.95 -9.81
CA ALA A 174 -14.68 -9.03 -8.36
C ALA A 174 -15.71 -8.16 -7.61
N LEU A 175 -16.15 -7.06 -8.22
CA LEU A 175 -17.24 -6.23 -7.68
C LEU A 175 -18.59 -6.95 -7.77
N GLU A 176 -18.87 -7.61 -8.88
CA GLU A 176 -20.15 -8.30 -9.14
C GLU A 176 -20.32 -9.56 -8.28
N ASP A 177 -19.25 -10.35 -8.10
CA ASP A 177 -19.27 -11.55 -7.26
C ASP A 177 -19.04 -11.25 -5.76
N GLY A 178 -18.74 -9.99 -5.43
CA GLY A 178 -18.52 -9.52 -4.06
C GLY A 178 -17.16 -9.87 -3.46
N SER A 179 -16.25 -10.47 -4.22
CA SER A 179 -14.90 -10.85 -3.74
C SER A 179 -14.00 -9.64 -3.48
N ILE A 180 -14.35 -8.47 -4.05
CA ILE A 180 -13.66 -7.20 -3.82
C ILE A 180 -13.86 -6.66 -2.38
N GLU A 181 -14.93 -7.08 -1.70
CA GLU A 181 -15.25 -6.60 -0.34
C GLU A 181 -14.18 -7.04 0.66
N ASN A 182 -13.62 -6.06 1.38
CA ASN A 182 -12.51 -6.23 2.32
C ASN A 182 -11.23 -6.82 1.68
N ALA A 183 -11.10 -6.75 0.34
CA ALA A 183 -9.90 -7.16 -0.36
C ALA A 183 -8.88 -6.03 -0.46
N ILE A 184 -7.60 -6.39 -0.42
CA ILE A 184 -6.53 -5.54 -0.91
C ILE A 184 -6.35 -5.86 -2.39
N VAL A 185 -6.47 -4.83 -3.23
CA VAL A 185 -6.32 -4.91 -4.69
C VAL A 185 -4.98 -4.33 -5.08
N LEU A 186 -4.25 -5.01 -5.95
CA LEU A 186 -2.95 -4.57 -6.47
C LEU A 186 -3.10 -3.96 -7.86
N CYS A 187 -2.55 -2.76 -8.01
CA CYS A 187 -2.34 -2.03 -9.26
C CYS A 187 -0.96 -1.38 -9.26
N HIS A 188 -0.52 -0.82 -10.41
CA HIS A 188 0.78 -0.13 -10.52
C HIS A 188 0.63 1.28 -11.11
N VAL A 189 1.26 2.27 -10.46
CA VAL A 189 1.20 3.71 -10.86
C VAL A 189 1.77 3.97 -12.25
N PRO A 190 2.91 3.37 -12.66
CA PRO A 190 3.58 3.75 -13.91
C PRO A 190 2.79 3.44 -15.19
N LEU A 191 1.72 2.64 -15.09
CA LEU A 191 0.99 2.13 -16.24
C LEU A 191 -0.20 3.03 -16.60
N SER A 192 -0.19 3.61 -17.81
CA SER A 192 -1.30 4.45 -18.28
C SER A 192 -2.62 3.67 -18.43
N THR A 193 -2.53 2.38 -18.81
CA THR A 193 -3.70 1.50 -18.87
C THR A 193 -4.36 1.30 -17.50
N THR A 194 -3.57 1.31 -16.43
CA THR A 194 -4.08 1.28 -15.04
C THR A 194 -4.80 2.58 -14.70
N ALA A 195 -4.21 3.73 -15.00
CA ALA A 195 -4.88 5.02 -14.79
C ALA A 195 -6.22 5.09 -15.54
N ASP A 196 -6.23 4.70 -16.81
CA ASP A 196 -7.45 4.65 -17.65
C ASP A 196 -8.53 3.72 -17.08
N ALA A 197 -8.13 2.55 -16.56
CA ALA A 197 -9.05 1.58 -15.99
C ALA A 197 -9.62 2.07 -14.64
N VAL A 198 -8.77 2.64 -13.79
CA VAL A 198 -9.15 3.17 -12.47
C VAL A 198 -10.11 4.35 -12.61
N GLU A 199 -9.83 5.31 -13.51
CA GLU A 199 -10.73 6.42 -13.82
C GLU A 199 -12.13 5.94 -14.22
N ALA A 200 -12.20 4.87 -15.00
CA ALA A 200 -13.48 4.29 -15.43
C ALA A 200 -14.17 3.48 -14.33
N PHE A 201 -13.40 2.76 -13.49
CA PHE A 201 -13.93 1.83 -12.51
C PHE A 201 -14.42 2.49 -11.22
N LEU A 202 -13.73 3.51 -10.69
CA LEU A 202 -14.10 4.12 -9.40
C LEU A 202 -15.53 4.67 -9.35
N PRO A 203 -16.07 5.33 -10.40
CA PRO A 203 -17.48 5.70 -10.43
C PRO A 203 -18.44 4.51 -10.36
N VAL A 204 -18.09 3.38 -11.00
CA VAL A 204 -18.88 2.14 -10.95
C VAL A 204 -18.86 1.56 -9.53
N LEU A 205 -17.68 1.46 -8.91
CA LEU A 205 -17.51 1.01 -7.54
C LEU A 205 -18.40 1.83 -6.57
N ARG A 206 -18.34 3.16 -6.70
CA ARG A 206 -19.18 4.08 -5.92
C ARG A 206 -20.66 3.85 -6.15
N SER A 207 -21.10 3.68 -7.40
CA SER A 207 -22.51 3.46 -7.75
C SER A 207 -23.09 2.19 -7.15
N LYS A 208 -22.25 1.19 -6.88
CA LYS A 208 -22.60 -0.08 -6.20
C LYS A 208 -22.55 0.03 -4.68
N GLY A 209 -22.29 1.22 -4.13
CA GLY A 209 -22.28 1.48 -2.69
C GLY A 209 -21.00 1.06 -1.96
N TYR A 210 -19.92 0.83 -2.69
CA TYR A 210 -18.60 0.58 -2.11
C TYR A 210 -17.81 1.87 -1.91
N ILE A 211 -16.91 1.84 -0.94
CA ILE A 211 -15.96 2.91 -0.65
C ILE A 211 -14.56 2.33 -0.75
N ASN A 212 -13.70 2.95 -1.58
CA ASN A 212 -12.28 2.65 -1.54
C ASN A 212 -11.63 3.44 -0.40
N VAL A 213 -10.90 2.73 0.45
CA VAL A 213 -10.25 3.26 1.64
C VAL A 213 -8.76 2.89 1.63
N THR A 214 -7.96 3.46 2.52
CA THR A 214 -6.60 2.98 2.72
C THR A 214 -6.60 1.59 3.38
N ILE A 215 -5.48 0.89 3.29
CA ILE A 215 -5.34 -0.42 3.95
C ILE A 215 -5.53 -0.27 5.45
N SER A 216 -4.88 0.72 6.09
CA SER A 216 -5.04 0.96 7.52
C SER A 216 -6.48 1.33 7.91
N GLU A 217 -7.19 2.13 7.10
CA GLU A 217 -8.60 2.46 7.31
C GLU A 217 -9.49 1.21 7.21
N MET A 218 -9.26 0.35 6.21
CA MET A 218 -10.02 -0.90 6.05
C MET A 218 -9.91 -1.80 7.27
N PHE A 219 -8.68 -2.00 7.76
CA PHE A 219 -8.43 -2.85 8.92
C PHE A 219 -9.03 -2.25 10.20
N LYS A 220 -8.87 -0.95 10.41
CA LYS A 220 -9.47 -0.24 11.56
C LYS A 220 -11.00 -0.27 11.51
N PHE A 221 -11.59 -0.04 10.34
CA PHE A 221 -13.05 -0.08 10.14
C PHE A 221 -13.64 -1.46 10.46
N ASN A 222 -12.93 -2.54 10.11
CA ASN A 222 -13.32 -3.92 10.42
C ASN A 222 -12.87 -4.38 11.81
N SER A 223 -12.33 -3.51 12.65
CA SER A 223 -11.81 -3.84 13.99
C SER A 223 -10.77 -4.97 13.97
N SER A 224 -10.00 -5.08 12.90
CA SER A 224 -8.96 -6.08 12.68
C SER A 224 -7.59 -5.41 12.79
N PRO A 225 -6.75 -5.74 13.79
CA PRO A 225 -5.47 -5.05 13.97
C PRO A 225 -4.45 -5.49 12.93
N LEU A 226 -3.68 -4.53 12.40
CA LEU A 226 -2.47 -4.78 11.65
C LEU A 226 -1.30 -5.00 12.61
N LEU A 227 -0.75 -6.22 12.66
CA LEU A 227 0.32 -6.60 13.57
C LEU A 227 1.64 -6.82 12.82
N PRO A 228 2.79 -6.35 13.36
CA PRO A 228 4.10 -6.66 12.83
C PRO A 228 4.34 -8.17 12.67
N GLY A 229 5.14 -8.54 11.66
CA GLY A 229 5.49 -9.95 11.42
C GLY A 229 4.35 -10.81 10.87
N LYS A 230 3.28 -10.20 10.38
CA LYS A 230 2.17 -10.91 9.71
C LYS A 230 1.94 -10.40 8.29
N ILE A 231 1.42 -11.29 7.45
CA ILE A 231 1.05 -11.02 6.05
C ILE A 231 -0.46 -10.79 5.97
N TYR A 232 -0.85 -9.79 5.19
CA TYR A 232 -2.26 -9.44 4.97
C TYR A 232 -2.55 -9.28 3.48
N SER A 233 -3.65 -9.89 3.02
CA SER A 233 -4.18 -9.73 1.66
C SER A 233 -5.59 -9.10 1.65
N GLY A 234 -6.14 -8.86 2.82
CA GLY A 234 -7.47 -8.28 3.07
C GLY A 234 -7.94 -8.59 4.48
N CYS A 235 -9.11 -8.11 4.85
CA CYS A 235 -9.74 -8.48 6.10
C CYS A 235 -10.60 -9.75 5.94
N GLU A 236 -10.59 -10.60 6.95
CA GLU A 236 -11.56 -11.69 7.08
C GLU A 236 -12.96 -11.11 7.36
N LYS A 237 -14.00 -11.79 6.88
CA LYS A 237 -15.39 -11.40 7.20
C LYS A 237 -15.79 -11.89 8.57
#